data_54ae0d943f1ef56771d0aed09ec509a5
#
_entry.id   54ae0d943f1ef56771d0aed09ec509a5
#
_cell.length_a   1.000
_cell.length_b   1.000
_cell.length_c   1.000
_cell.angle_alpha   90.00
_cell.angle_beta   90.00
_cell.angle_gamma   90.00
#
_symmetry.space_group_name_H-M   'P 1'
#
loop_
_entity.id
_entity.type
_entity.pdbx_description
1 polymer ?
#
loop_
_entity_poly.entity_id
_entity_poly.type
_entity_poly.pdbx_seq_one_letter_code
_entity_poly.pdbx_strand_id
1 'polypeptide(L)'
;MADLAAELDALDADTAAALRHWGFDRDRLLGWAERLLPGDGASNRVRGEVTPPLPEDIEALPERTSDEGRRLEQLGLEAIRRGELAVVVLAGGMATRMGGVVKALVEIRPGLTFLDARLAEREHWSAVADAPLPLVLMTSYATDDPIRETLGDTLDGRRVDAFTQGVSLRLTPDGHLFRTAENRPSLHATGHGDLPDSIRGAGTLGRLMDEDVRVVWIANLDNLGAAIDPLVLGKHLDGGAPLTVEVVEKVPGDRGGSPFRVDGRPVILESFRVPEDVDEDAVGVFNTNTFLVDAAQLRDLDMDWTWFRVEKSVEGRPAIQFERLIGELTSALRSSFLLVPRSGPDSRFIPAKDHAELDANRNAISARVAHYLTAAEQSRHGP
;
A
#
# COMPACT_ATOMS: atom_id res chain seq x y z
N MET A 1 -29.62 -6.77 -12.27
CA MET A 1 -29.17 -5.41 -12.69
C MET A 1 -30.25 -4.34 -12.46
N ALA A 2 -31.46 -4.47 -13.00
CA ALA A 2 -32.54 -3.49 -12.73
C ALA A 2 -32.85 -3.35 -11.23
N ASP A 3 -32.82 -4.46 -10.47
CA ASP A 3 -33.06 -4.46 -9.03
C ASP A 3 -31.97 -3.73 -8.24
N LEU A 4 -30.68 -3.93 -8.58
CA LEU A 4 -29.58 -3.23 -7.93
C LEU A 4 -29.65 -1.70 -8.15
N ALA A 5 -29.97 -1.29 -9.37
CA ALA A 5 -30.13 0.14 -9.66
C ALA A 5 -31.27 0.76 -8.83
N ALA A 6 -32.41 0.06 -8.72
CA ALA A 6 -33.54 0.50 -7.89
C ALA A 6 -33.18 0.53 -6.39
N GLU A 7 -32.41 -0.46 -5.89
CA GLU A 7 -31.93 -0.47 -4.50
C GLU A 7 -30.99 0.71 -4.21
N LEU A 8 -30.13 1.10 -5.17
CA LEU A 8 -29.25 2.25 -5.05
C LEU A 8 -30.03 3.57 -5.03
N ASP A 9 -31.10 3.67 -5.86
CA ASP A 9 -31.96 4.83 -5.92
C ASP A 9 -32.85 4.97 -4.67
N ALA A 10 -33.08 3.87 -3.96
CA ALA A 10 -33.84 3.81 -2.71
C ALA A 10 -33.01 4.02 -1.43
N LEU A 11 -31.72 4.35 -1.54
CA LEU A 11 -30.88 4.65 -0.36
C LEU A 11 -31.42 5.90 0.36
N ASP A 12 -31.38 5.86 1.69
CA ASP A 12 -31.72 7.01 2.50
C ASP A 12 -30.76 8.19 2.28
N ALA A 13 -31.21 9.39 2.62
CA ALA A 13 -30.47 10.61 2.35
C ALA A 13 -29.11 10.67 3.05
N ASP A 14 -29.02 10.13 4.27
CA ASP A 14 -27.79 10.15 5.07
C ASP A 14 -26.76 9.18 4.49
N THR A 15 -27.17 7.97 4.15
CA THR A 15 -26.32 6.99 3.44
C THR A 15 -25.84 7.54 2.11
N ALA A 16 -26.74 8.14 1.31
CA ALA A 16 -26.37 8.73 0.03
C ALA A 16 -25.41 9.92 0.18
N ALA A 17 -25.56 10.72 1.24
CA ALA A 17 -24.65 11.82 1.55
C ALA A 17 -23.26 11.31 1.96
N ALA A 18 -23.20 10.30 2.84
CA ALA A 18 -21.93 9.66 3.23
C ALA A 18 -21.20 9.04 2.04
N LEU A 19 -21.92 8.34 1.17
CA LEU A 19 -21.34 7.75 -0.05
C LEU A 19 -20.76 8.82 -0.99
N ARG A 20 -21.46 9.94 -1.19
CA ARG A 20 -20.94 11.07 -1.98
C ARG A 20 -19.71 11.68 -1.35
N HIS A 21 -19.70 11.85 -0.03
CA HIS A 21 -18.54 12.37 0.70
C HIS A 21 -17.28 11.55 0.45
N TRP A 22 -17.41 10.21 0.42
CA TRP A 22 -16.30 9.28 0.19
C TRP A 22 -16.04 8.96 -1.30
N GLY A 23 -16.67 9.69 -2.22
CA GLY A 23 -16.40 9.53 -3.65
C GLY A 23 -16.98 8.25 -4.27
N PHE A 24 -18.09 7.74 -3.73
CA PHE A 24 -18.78 6.59 -4.32
C PHE A 24 -19.25 6.86 -5.75
N ASP A 25 -18.94 5.95 -6.65
CA ASP A 25 -19.33 5.97 -8.04
C ASP A 25 -20.37 4.87 -8.32
N ARG A 26 -21.63 5.30 -8.50
CA ARG A 26 -22.78 4.43 -8.73
C ARG A 26 -22.65 3.65 -10.05
N ASP A 27 -22.28 4.35 -11.11
CA ASP A 27 -22.24 3.75 -12.46
C ASP A 27 -21.08 2.75 -12.55
N ARG A 28 -20.00 3.02 -11.87
CA ARG A 28 -18.88 2.10 -11.71
C ARG A 28 -19.31 0.81 -11.00
N LEU A 29 -20.05 0.90 -9.88
CA LEU A 29 -20.56 -0.29 -9.19
C LEU A 29 -21.49 -1.11 -10.09
N LEU A 30 -22.40 -0.46 -10.80
CA LEU A 30 -23.30 -1.14 -11.75
C LEU A 30 -22.51 -1.84 -12.85
N GLY A 31 -21.51 -1.18 -13.42
CA GLY A 31 -20.63 -1.76 -14.44
C GLY A 31 -19.82 -2.95 -13.93
N TRP A 32 -19.35 -2.94 -12.66
CA TRP A 32 -18.69 -4.10 -12.07
C TRP A 32 -19.67 -5.25 -11.82
N ALA A 33 -20.85 -4.96 -11.28
CA ALA A 33 -21.88 -5.96 -11.05
C ALA A 33 -22.26 -6.67 -12.36
N GLU A 34 -22.36 -5.95 -13.46
CA GLU A 34 -22.66 -6.53 -14.77
C GLU A 34 -21.54 -7.46 -15.28
N ARG A 35 -20.26 -7.00 -15.18
CA ARG A 35 -19.13 -7.68 -15.82
C ARG A 35 -18.50 -8.74 -14.94
N LEU A 36 -18.43 -8.51 -13.63
CA LEU A 36 -17.60 -9.30 -12.71
C LEU A 36 -18.43 -10.19 -11.79
N LEU A 37 -19.68 -9.82 -11.47
CA LEU A 37 -20.50 -10.59 -10.55
C LEU A 37 -20.86 -12.00 -11.06
N PRO A 38 -21.19 -12.18 -12.38
CA PRO A 38 -21.48 -13.50 -12.92
C PRO A 38 -20.28 -14.47 -12.91
N GLY A 39 -19.06 -13.94 -12.74
CA GLY A 39 -17.83 -14.73 -12.67
C GLY A 39 -17.69 -15.42 -11.32
N ASP A 40 -16.84 -16.44 -11.31
CA ASP A 40 -16.31 -17.03 -10.09
C ASP A 40 -14.89 -16.49 -9.80
N GLY A 41 -14.22 -17.03 -8.77
CA GLY A 41 -12.83 -16.66 -8.47
C GLY A 41 -11.86 -16.92 -9.63
N ALA A 42 -12.17 -17.85 -10.54
CA ALA A 42 -11.37 -18.14 -11.72
C ALA A 42 -11.38 -16.98 -12.73
N SER A 43 -12.40 -16.11 -12.72
CA SER A 43 -12.47 -14.92 -13.58
C SER A 43 -11.37 -13.89 -13.28
N ASN A 44 -10.75 -13.94 -12.09
CA ASN A 44 -9.64 -13.07 -11.70
C ASN A 44 -8.30 -13.53 -12.28
N ARG A 45 -8.20 -14.77 -12.77
CA ARG A 45 -6.95 -15.32 -13.26
C ARG A 45 -6.49 -14.65 -14.52
N VAL A 46 -5.20 -14.46 -14.60
CA VAL A 46 -4.56 -13.87 -15.77
C VAL A 46 -4.75 -14.80 -16.97
N ARG A 47 -4.96 -14.21 -18.13
CA ARG A 47 -4.96 -14.89 -19.42
C ARG A 47 -3.64 -14.61 -20.12
N GLY A 48 -3.09 -15.60 -20.82
CA GLY A 48 -1.79 -15.53 -21.47
C GLY A 48 -0.81 -16.54 -20.92
N GLU A 49 0.40 -16.52 -21.43
CA GLU A 49 1.49 -17.38 -20.96
C GLU A 49 2.04 -16.81 -19.65
N VAL A 50 1.98 -17.61 -18.57
CA VAL A 50 2.53 -17.25 -17.25
C VAL A 50 3.70 -18.14 -16.93
N THR A 51 4.86 -17.54 -16.68
CA THR A 51 6.09 -18.26 -16.31
C THR A 51 6.73 -17.61 -15.08
N PRO A 52 7.56 -18.35 -14.32
CA PRO A 52 8.40 -17.77 -13.28
C PRO A 52 9.28 -16.62 -13.83
N PRO A 53 9.72 -15.69 -12.98
CA PRO A 53 10.65 -14.64 -13.38
C PRO A 53 11.99 -15.26 -13.80
N LEU A 54 12.68 -14.60 -14.72
CA LEU A 54 14.07 -14.95 -15.05
C LEU A 54 15.01 -14.37 -13.96
N PRO A 55 16.22 -14.92 -13.80
CA PRO A 55 17.19 -14.41 -12.84
C PRO A 55 17.50 -12.92 -13.01
N GLU A 56 17.54 -12.43 -14.25
CA GLU A 56 17.76 -11.01 -14.57
C GLU A 56 16.59 -10.08 -14.26
N ASP A 57 15.40 -10.60 -13.99
CA ASP A 57 14.25 -9.81 -13.58
C ASP A 57 14.38 -9.38 -12.09
N ILE A 58 15.19 -10.08 -11.31
CA ILE A 58 15.37 -9.85 -9.87
C ILE A 58 16.77 -9.29 -9.63
N GLU A 59 16.85 -8.04 -9.26
CA GLU A 59 18.11 -7.37 -8.92
C GLU A 59 18.41 -7.50 -7.42
N ALA A 60 19.63 -7.87 -7.08
CA ALA A 60 20.05 -7.87 -5.67
C ALA A 60 20.41 -6.45 -5.20
N LEU A 61 20.03 -6.12 -3.97
CA LEU A 61 20.55 -4.93 -3.31
C LEU A 61 22.03 -5.15 -2.99
N PRO A 62 22.95 -4.26 -3.42
CA PRO A 62 24.37 -4.45 -3.16
C PRO A 62 24.67 -4.32 -1.65
N GLU A 63 25.73 -4.96 -1.20
CA GLU A 63 26.20 -4.79 0.16
C GLU A 63 26.55 -3.33 0.44
N ARG A 64 26.05 -2.77 1.54
CA ARG A 64 26.26 -1.37 1.94
C ARG A 64 27.74 -0.99 2.04
N THR A 65 28.60 -1.95 2.45
CA THR A 65 30.05 -1.79 2.58
C THR A 65 30.83 -1.89 1.27
N SER A 66 30.19 -2.28 0.17
CA SER A 66 30.83 -2.31 -1.16
C SER A 66 31.00 -0.89 -1.73
N ASP A 67 31.85 -0.70 -2.72
CA ASP A 67 32.01 0.59 -3.40
C ASP A 67 30.70 1.04 -4.07
N GLU A 68 30.00 0.12 -4.71
CA GLU A 68 28.71 0.35 -5.31
C GLU A 68 27.67 0.72 -4.25
N GLY A 69 27.60 -0.03 -3.15
CA GLY A 69 26.66 0.24 -2.04
C GLY A 69 26.87 1.65 -1.46
N ARG A 70 28.11 2.02 -1.18
CA ARG A 70 28.43 3.39 -0.69
C ARG A 70 28.03 4.49 -1.68
N ARG A 71 28.30 4.27 -2.99
CA ARG A 71 27.92 5.21 -4.04
C ARG A 71 26.40 5.41 -4.11
N LEU A 72 25.65 4.32 -4.11
CA LEU A 72 24.19 4.34 -4.16
C LEU A 72 23.58 4.94 -2.89
N GLU A 73 24.10 4.57 -1.73
CA GLU A 73 23.67 5.17 -0.46
C GLU A 73 23.87 6.68 -0.44
N GLN A 74 25.01 7.17 -0.93
CA GLN A 74 25.27 8.59 -1.07
C GLN A 74 24.29 9.27 -2.04
N LEU A 75 24.02 8.64 -3.19
CA LEU A 75 23.04 9.13 -4.16
C LEU A 75 21.65 9.30 -3.56
N GLY A 76 21.17 8.28 -2.82
CA GLY A 76 19.87 8.34 -2.16
C GLY A 76 19.83 9.38 -1.03
N LEU A 77 20.92 9.48 -0.23
CA LEU A 77 21.00 10.50 0.83
C LEU A 77 20.98 11.92 0.26
N GLU A 78 21.64 12.15 -0.86
CA GLU A 78 21.60 13.45 -1.55
C GLU A 78 20.20 13.77 -2.09
N ALA A 79 19.47 12.77 -2.63
CA ALA A 79 18.09 12.97 -3.08
C ALA A 79 17.17 13.35 -1.90
N ILE A 80 17.31 12.67 -0.74
CA ILE A 80 16.57 13.05 0.48
C ILE A 80 16.88 14.49 0.88
N ARG A 81 18.16 14.88 0.89
CA ARG A 81 18.59 16.25 1.23
C ARG A 81 18.07 17.31 0.27
N ARG A 82 17.85 16.97 -1.00
CA ARG A 82 17.24 17.87 -1.98
C ARG A 82 15.70 17.92 -1.90
N GLY A 83 15.07 17.17 -0.97
CA GLY A 83 13.62 17.11 -0.84
C GLY A 83 12.93 16.32 -1.96
N GLU A 84 13.66 15.46 -2.69
CA GLU A 84 13.14 14.72 -3.85
C GLU A 84 12.29 13.50 -3.48
N LEU A 85 12.15 13.20 -2.18
CA LEU A 85 11.42 12.03 -1.65
C LEU A 85 10.17 12.44 -0.89
N ALA A 86 9.04 11.79 -1.17
CA ALA A 86 7.89 11.75 -0.28
C ALA A 86 7.52 10.29 0.08
N VAL A 87 7.01 10.09 1.28
CA VAL A 87 6.55 8.77 1.74
C VAL A 87 5.04 8.74 1.75
N VAL A 88 4.45 7.71 1.13
CA VAL A 88 3.01 7.43 1.19
C VAL A 88 2.80 6.11 1.92
N VAL A 89 2.10 6.17 3.05
CA VAL A 89 1.79 5.00 3.87
C VAL A 89 0.35 4.56 3.63
N LEU A 90 0.17 3.27 3.34
CA LEU A 90 -1.15 2.66 3.15
C LEU A 90 -1.81 2.43 4.52
N ALA A 91 -2.63 3.39 4.97
CA ALA A 91 -3.24 3.45 6.29
C ALA A 91 -4.76 3.20 6.30
N GLY A 92 -5.32 2.70 5.18
CA GLY A 92 -6.76 2.43 5.03
C GLY A 92 -7.23 1.13 5.69
N GLY A 93 -6.35 0.37 6.31
CA GLY A 93 -6.64 -0.96 6.85
C GLY A 93 -7.21 -0.94 8.28
N MET A 94 -8.27 -1.74 8.49
CA MET A 94 -8.77 -2.09 9.81
C MET A 94 -8.06 -3.37 10.29
N ALA A 95 -7.61 -3.37 11.53
CA ALA A 95 -7.01 -4.54 12.17
C ALA A 95 -8.12 -5.54 12.60
N THR A 96 -8.79 -6.15 11.63
CA THR A 96 -9.93 -7.06 11.91
C THR A 96 -9.55 -8.25 12.80
N ARG A 97 -8.30 -8.75 12.65
CA ARG A 97 -7.75 -9.81 13.50
C ARG A 97 -7.29 -9.31 14.89
N MET A 98 -7.29 -8.01 15.12
CA MET A 98 -6.93 -7.34 16.38
C MET A 98 -8.13 -6.61 17.00
N GLY A 99 -9.35 -7.12 16.79
CA GLY A 99 -10.56 -6.55 17.36
C GLY A 99 -11.24 -5.46 16.53
N GLY A 100 -10.86 -5.29 15.26
CA GLY A 100 -11.52 -4.34 14.35
C GLY A 100 -11.20 -2.86 14.61
N VAL A 101 -10.05 -2.59 15.22
CA VAL A 101 -9.55 -1.23 15.46
C VAL A 101 -8.83 -0.68 14.23
N VAL A 102 -8.66 0.63 14.16
CA VAL A 102 -7.84 1.28 13.13
C VAL A 102 -6.38 0.86 13.30
N LYS A 103 -5.82 0.22 12.29
CA LYS A 103 -4.49 -0.40 12.39
C LYS A 103 -3.39 0.60 12.74
N ALA A 104 -3.50 1.82 12.25
CA ALA A 104 -2.56 2.90 12.53
C ALA A 104 -2.44 3.21 14.04
N LEU A 105 -3.52 3.00 14.78
CA LEU A 105 -3.63 3.31 16.21
C LEU A 105 -3.39 2.09 17.12
N VAL A 106 -3.01 0.94 16.55
CA VAL A 106 -2.60 -0.23 17.33
C VAL A 106 -1.25 0.05 17.98
N GLU A 107 -1.15 -0.20 19.28
CA GLU A 107 0.11 -0.09 20.01
C GLU A 107 1.07 -1.22 19.63
N ILE A 108 2.25 -0.86 19.16
CA ILE A 108 3.37 -1.77 18.91
C ILE A 108 4.18 -2.03 20.20
N ARG A 109 4.12 -1.10 21.13
CA ARG A 109 4.56 -1.19 22.52
C ARG A 109 3.78 -0.16 23.35
N PRO A 110 3.74 -0.25 24.70
CA PRO A 110 3.01 0.70 25.53
C PRO A 110 3.32 2.16 25.20
N GLY A 111 2.28 2.92 24.82
CA GLY A 111 2.38 4.34 24.47
C GLY A 111 2.98 4.66 23.11
N LEU A 112 3.14 3.68 22.23
CA LEU A 112 3.66 3.88 20.87
C LEU A 112 2.88 3.07 19.86
N THR A 113 2.22 3.73 18.93
CA THR A 113 1.44 3.13 17.85
C THR A 113 2.24 2.95 16.55
N PHE A 114 1.67 2.26 15.55
CA PHE A 114 2.26 2.24 14.20
C PHE A 114 2.37 3.65 13.61
N LEU A 115 1.37 4.50 13.85
CA LEU A 115 1.38 5.89 13.38
C LEU A 115 2.54 6.67 14.00
N ASP A 116 2.73 6.56 15.32
CA ASP A 116 3.84 7.22 16.01
C ASP A 116 5.20 6.78 15.47
N ALA A 117 5.35 5.50 15.14
CA ALA A 117 6.58 4.98 14.55
C ALA A 117 6.87 5.61 13.17
N ARG A 118 5.86 5.80 12.32
CA ARG A 118 6.00 6.46 11.02
C ARG A 118 6.28 7.95 11.14
N LEU A 119 5.67 8.62 12.12
CA LEU A 119 5.96 10.02 12.42
C LEU A 119 7.41 10.18 12.92
N ALA A 120 7.87 9.32 13.82
CA ALA A 120 9.25 9.34 14.31
C ALA A 120 10.28 9.10 13.18
N GLU A 121 10.01 8.13 12.30
CA GLU A 121 10.81 7.89 11.10
C GLU A 121 10.90 9.15 10.22
N ARG A 122 9.77 9.78 9.94
CA ARG A 122 9.69 11.03 9.18
C ARG A 122 10.50 12.15 9.83
N GLU A 123 10.36 12.36 11.16
CA GLU A 123 11.09 13.38 11.90
C GLU A 123 12.61 13.14 11.86
N HIS A 124 13.04 11.88 12.02
CA HIS A 124 14.45 11.51 11.89
C HIS A 124 15.01 11.92 10.51
N TRP A 125 14.35 11.51 9.44
CA TRP A 125 14.85 11.81 8.09
C TRP A 125 14.75 13.29 7.73
N SER A 126 13.76 14.01 8.26
CA SER A 126 13.71 15.48 8.12
C SER A 126 14.90 16.16 8.79
N ALA A 127 15.32 15.65 9.97
CA ALA A 127 16.51 16.17 10.65
C ALA A 127 17.81 15.83 9.90
N VAL A 128 17.93 14.61 9.34
CA VAL A 128 19.09 14.18 8.54
C VAL A 128 19.20 15.01 7.24
N ALA A 129 18.06 15.35 6.65
CA ALA A 129 18.02 16.13 5.41
C ALA A 129 18.20 17.63 5.63
N ASP A 130 17.98 18.12 6.85
CA ASP A 130 17.78 19.55 7.15
C ASP A 130 16.65 20.16 6.31
N ALA A 131 15.62 19.36 6.01
CA ALA A 131 14.48 19.72 5.16
C ALA A 131 13.24 18.90 5.54
N PRO A 132 12.02 19.42 5.33
CA PRO A 132 10.80 18.65 5.54
C PRO A 132 10.76 17.41 4.62
N LEU A 133 10.54 16.24 5.21
CA LEU A 133 10.19 15.03 4.48
C LEU A 133 8.67 14.87 4.50
N PRO A 134 7.97 14.97 3.36
CA PRO A 134 6.53 14.75 3.32
C PRO A 134 6.16 13.31 3.66
N LEU A 135 5.25 13.14 4.65
CA LEU A 135 4.58 11.88 4.97
C LEU A 135 3.10 12.03 4.64
N VAL A 136 2.60 11.16 3.78
CA VAL A 136 1.21 11.18 3.35
C VAL A 136 0.55 9.85 3.71
N LEU A 137 -0.64 9.91 4.30
CA LEU A 137 -1.39 8.73 4.69
C LEU A 137 -2.55 8.50 3.72
N MET A 138 -2.56 7.36 3.03
CA MET A 138 -3.75 6.93 2.30
C MET A 138 -4.68 6.22 3.27
N THR A 139 -5.74 6.88 3.68
CA THR A 139 -6.76 6.38 4.59
C THR A 139 -7.93 5.73 3.84
N SER A 140 -8.97 5.36 4.55
CA SER A 140 -10.25 4.88 4.02
C SER A 140 -11.40 5.50 4.79
N TYR A 141 -12.62 5.34 4.28
CA TYR A 141 -13.83 5.78 4.96
C TYR A 141 -13.94 5.31 6.43
N ALA A 142 -13.27 4.23 6.80
CA ALA A 142 -13.29 3.66 8.14
C ALA A 142 -12.13 4.13 9.02
N THR A 143 -11.06 4.69 8.45
CA THR A 143 -9.83 5.02 9.18
C THR A 143 -9.49 6.51 9.16
N ASP A 144 -10.13 7.31 8.29
CA ASP A 144 -9.77 8.71 8.07
C ASP A 144 -10.03 9.56 9.32
N ASP A 145 -11.28 9.57 9.82
CA ASP A 145 -11.64 10.38 10.98
C ASP A 145 -10.79 10.07 12.22
N PRO A 146 -10.61 8.79 12.66
CA PRO A 146 -9.77 8.48 13.81
C PRO A 146 -8.30 8.86 13.63
N ILE A 147 -7.75 8.72 12.41
CA ILE A 147 -6.37 9.11 12.13
C ILE A 147 -6.22 10.63 12.18
N ARG A 148 -7.13 11.39 11.56
CA ARG A 148 -7.13 12.86 11.57
C ARG A 148 -7.29 13.41 12.98
N GLU A 149 -8.20 12.83 13.78
CA GLU A 149 -8.39 13.21 15.18
C GLU A 149 -7.11 12.98 15.99
N THR A 150 -6.44 11.83 15.79
CA THR A 150 -5.17 11.51 16.48
C THR A 150 -4.04 12.45 16.08
N LEU A 151 -3.94 12.79 14.80
CA LEU A 151 -2.90 13.69 14.29
C LEU A 151 -3.11 15.14 14.74
N GLY A 152 -4.37 15.61 14.87
CA GLY A 152 -4.67 16.97 15.24
C GLY A 152 -3.86 18.00 14.44
N ASP A 153 -3.17 18.90 15.12
CA ASP A 153 -2.34 19.95 14.51
C ASP A 153 -1.10 19.43 13.76
N THR A 154 -0.74 18.16 13.93
CA THR A 154 0.36 17.52 13.16
C THR A 154 -0.02 17.38 11.68
N LEU A 155 -1.33 17.27 11.41
CA LEU A 155 -1.86 17.21 10.05
C LEU A 155 -1.92 18.62 9.45
N ASP A 156 -0.79 19.09 8.93
CA ASP A 156 -0.63 20.45 8.41
C ASP A 156 -0.89 20.57 6.89
N GLY A 157 -1.21 19.44 6.24
CA GLY A 157 -1.47 19.35 4.79
C GLY A 157 -0.23 19.51 3.92
N ARG A 158 0.96 19.61 4.53
CA ARG A 158 2.22 19.83 3.83
C ARG A 158 3.30 18.83 4.26
N ARG A 159 3.65 18.80 5.54
CA ARG A 159 4.65 17.86 6.09
C ARG A 159 4.00 16.51 6.40
N VAL A 160 2.80 16.57 6.97
CA VAL A 160 1.93 15.42 7.17
C VAL A 160 0.60 15.72 6.53
N ASP A 161 0.18 14.86 5.60
CA ASP A 161 -1.06 15.00 4.85
C ASP A 161 -1.80 13.66 4.83
N ALA A 162 -3.10 13.68 4.51
CA ALA A 162 -3.89 12.47 4.37
C ALA A 162 -4.95 12.65 3.26
N PHE A 163 -5.13 11.60 2.47
CA PHE A 163 -6.20 11.48 1.49
C PHE A 163 -6.85 10.10 1.59
N THR A 164 -8.08 9.97 1.12
CA THR A 164 -8.82 8.71 1.20
C THR A 164 -8.78 7.95 -0.11
N GLN A 165 -8.71 6.62 -0.02
CA GLN A 165 -9.04 5.74 -1.15
C GLN A 165 -10.56 5.73 -1.39
N GLY A 166 -10.98 5.26 -2.56
CA GLY A 166 -12.39 5.18 -2.92
C GLY A 166 -13.19 4.23 -2.04
N VAL A 167 -14.50 4.42 -2.06
CA VAL A 167 -15.47 3.56 -1.37
C VAL A 167 -16.42 2.93 -2.38
N SER A 168 -16.91 1.73 -2.06
CA SER A 168 -18.01 1.10 -2.78
C SER A 168 -18.89 0.29 -1.81
N LEU A 169 -19.93 -0.32 -2.35
CA LEU A 169 -20.89 -1.13 -1.61
C LEU A 169 -20.68 -2.62 -1.92
N ARG A 170 -20.75 -3.43 -0.87
CA ARG A 170 -20.77 -4.88 -1.02
C ARG A 170 -22.08 -5.35 -1.61
N LEU A 171 -22.00 -6.40 -2.40
CA LEU A 171 -23.16 -7.08 -2.97
C LEU A 171 -23.28 -8.48 -2.35
N THR A 172 -24.48 -9.01 -2.39
CA THR A 172 -24.71 -10.43 -2.17
C THR A 172 -24.27 -11.23 -3.42
N PRO A 173 -24.04 -12.54 -3.32
CA PRO A 173 -23.66 -13.35 -4.49
C PRO A 173 -24.68 -13.31 -5.65
N ASP A 174 -25.94 -13.03 -5.36
CA ASP A 174 -27.04 -12.89 -6.32
C ASP A 174 -27.24 -11.44 -6.83
N GLY A 175 -26.38 -10.49 -6.40
CA GLY A 175 -26.29 -9.16 -6.99
C GLY A 175 -27.12 -8.06 -6.36
N HIS A 176 -27.69 -8.31 -5.18
CA HIS A 176 -28.36 -7.29 -4.36
C HIS A 176 -27.38 -6.54 -3.45
N LEU A 177 -27.80 -5.39 -2.92
CA LEU A 177 -27.00 -4.71 -1.89
C LEU A 177 -26.87 -5.61 -0.66
N PHE A 178 -25.62 -5.87 -0.25
CA PHE A 178 -25.38 -6.53 1.02
C PHE A 178 -25.70 -5.58 2.17
N ARG A 179 -26.63 -5.96 3.03
CA ARG A 179 -27.04 -5.18 4.20
C ARG A 179 -26.58 -5.85 5.50
N THR A 180 -26.07 -5.02 6.42
CA THR A 180 -25.68 -5.46 7.78
C THR A 180 -26.91 -5.92 8.59
N ALA A 181 -26.66 -6.44 9.79
CA ALA A 181 -27.73 -6.82 10.72
C ALA A 181 -28.63 -5.62 11.08
N GLU A 182 -28.11 -4.39 11.06
CA GLU A 182 -28.86 -3.14 11.27
C GLU A 182 -29.56 -2.63 9.99
N ASN A 183 -29.63 -3.46 8.96
CA ASN A 183 -30.24 -3.15 7.66
C ASN A 183 -29.57 -1.96 6.91
N ARG A 184 -28.32 -1.64 7.22
CA ARG A 184 -27.54 -0.61 6.51
C ARG A 184 -26.76 -1.23 5.36
N PRO A 185 -26.60 -0.53 4.21
CA PRO A 185 -25.70 -1.00 3.16
C PRO A 185 -24.27 -1.15 3.67
N SER A 186 -23.62 -2.25 3.31
CA SER A 186 -22.25 -2.54 3.75
C SER A 186 -21.23 -1.90 2.83
N LEU A 187 -20.42 -0.98 3.36
CA LEU A 187 -19.37 -0.30 2.64
C LEU A 187 -18.08 -1.12 2.62
N HIS A 188 -17.27 -0.90 1.58
CA HIS A 188 -15.87 -1.36 1.55
C HIS A 188 -14.99 -0.34 0.85
N ALA A 189 -13.72 -0.32 1.22
CA ALA A 189 -12.70 0.40 0.47
C ALA A 189 -12.34 -0.37 -0.81
N THR A 190 -12.11 0.33 -1.91
CA THR A 190 -11.87 -0.24 -3.24
C THR A 190 -10.45 -0.75 -3.46
N GLY A 191 -9.63 -0.74 -2.41
CA GLY A 191 -8.30 -1.34 -2.38
C GLY A 191 -7.17 -0.35 -2.63
N HIS A 192 -5.96 -0.77 -2.27
CA HIS A 192 -4.78 0.11 -2.34
C HIS A 192 -4.32 0.45 -3.77
N GLY A 193 -4.86 -0.21 -4.78
CA GLY A 193 -4.70 0.20 -6.18
C GLY A 193 -5.36 1.55 -6.52
N ASP A 194 -6.15 2.11 -5.61
CA ASP A 194 -6.73 3.45 -5.76
C ASP A 194 -5.68 4.57 -5.60
N LEU A 195 -4.52 4.26 -5.03
CA LEU A 195 -3.51 5.26 -4.67
C LEU A 195 -3.21 6.27 -5.79
N PRO A 196 -2.92 5.87 -7.04
CA PRO A 196 -2.59 6.82 -8.10
C PRO A 196 -3.72 7.80 -8.41
N ASP A 197 -4.96 7.32 -8.47
CA ASP A 197 -6.12 8.16 -8.76
C ASP A 197 -6.47 9.05 -7.56
N SER A 198 -6.42 8.49 -6.34
CA SER A 198 -6.78 9.21 -5.13
C SER A 198 -5.79 10.31 -4.79
N ILE A 199 -4.48 10.06 -4.90
CA ILE A 199 -3.44 11.08 -4.63
C ILE A 199 -3.47 12.22 -5.65
N ARG A 200 -3.81 11.91 -6.92
CA ARG A 200 -4.03 12.92 -7.97
C ARG A 200 -5.30 13.72 -7.71
N GLY A 201 -6.40 13.01 -7.44
CA GLY A 201 -7.71 13.62 -7.19
C GLY A 201 -7.74 14.55 -5.97
N ALA A 202 -6.98 14.22 -4.94
CA ALA A 202 -6.79 15.05 -3.76
C ALA A 202 -5.89 16.29 -4.00
N GLY A 203 -5.21 16.38 -5.15
CA GLY A 203 -4.23 17.43 -5.43
C GLY A 203 -2.89 17.25 -4.73
N THR A 204 -2.75 16.25 -3.87
CA THR A 204 -1.55 15.99 -3.07
C THR A 204 -0.33 15.72 -3.95
N LEU A 205 -0.49 14.91 -5.02
CA LEU A 205 0.64 14.64 -5.93
C LEU A 205 1.16 15.91 -6.61
N GLY A 206 0.24 16.76 -7.10
CA GLY A 206 0.61 18.05 -7.72
C GLY A 206 1.40 18.93 -6.76
N ARG A 207 0.91 19.10 -5.53
CA ARG A 207 1.62 19.85 -4.49
C ARG A 207 3.01 19.29 -4.18
N LEU A 208 3.13 17.96 -4.03
CA LEU A 208 4.43 17.31 -3.79
C LEU A 208 5.41 17.60 -4.94
N MET A 209 4.96 17.51 -6.18
CA MET A 209 5.80 17.80 -7.35
C MET A 209 6.19 19.28 -7.47
N ASP A 210 5.30 20.19 -7.07
CA ASP A 210 5.60 21.64 -6.98
C ASP A 210 6.65 21.94 -5.89
N GLU A 211 6.82 21.03 -4.92
CA GLU A 211 7.85 21.05 -3.87
C GLU A 211 9.08 20.19 -4.23
N ASP A 212 9.33 19.94 -5.53
CA ASP A 212 10.47 19.20 -6.09
C ASP A 212 10.51 17.69 -5.77
N VAL A 213 9.43 17.08 -5.24
CA VAL A 213 9.35 15.63 -5.04
C VAL A 213 9.38 14.92 -6.40
N ARG A 214 10.31 13.98 -6.55
CA ARG A 214 10.52 13.16 -7.75
C ARG A 214 10.19 11.70 -7.54
N VAL A 215 10.34 11.22 -6.32
CA VAL A 215 10.09 9.81 -5.97
C VAL A 215 9.06 9.73 -4.87
N VAL A 216 8.06 8.89 -5.05
CA VAL A 216 7.07 8.50 -4.05
C VAL A 216 7.40 7.11 -3.54
N TRP A 217 7.74 7.01 -2.25
CA TRP A 217 7.97 5.75 -1.55
C TRP A 217 6.67 5.28 -0.93
N ILE A 218 6.14 4.16 -1.39
CA ILE A 218 4.86 3.61 -0.94
C ILE A 218 5.14 2.39 -0.06
N ALA A 219 4.56 2.35 1.13
CA ALA A 219 4.73 1.22 2.05
C ALA A 219 3.46 0.92 2.84
N ASN A 220 3.30 -0.34 3.23
CA ASN A 220 2.29 -0.73 4.20
C ASN A 220 2.61 -0.13 5.57
N LEU A 221 1.58 0.33 6.26
CA LEU A 221 1.70 0.86 7.61
C LEU A 221 2.32 -0.14 8.59
N ASP A 222 1.93 -1.41 8.49
CA ASP A 222 2.28 -2.48 9.42
C ASP A 222 3.59 -3.21 9.09
N ASN A 223 4.26 -2.87 7.99
CA ASN A 223 5.61 -3.35 7.71
C ASN A 223 6.63 -2.29 8.10
N LEU A 224 7.03 -2.26 9.37
CA LEU A 224 8.04 -1.30 9.86
C LEU A 224 9.47 -1.62 9.36
N GLY A 225 9.68 -2.77 8.72
CA GLY A 225 10.91 -3.07 7.98
C GLY A 225 11.04 -2.27 6.69
N ALA A 226 9.94 -1.90 6.05
CA ALA A 226 9.91 -1.04 4.85
C ALA A 226 10.14 0.43 5.21
N ALA A 227 11.18 0.70 5.98
CA ALA A 227 11.61 2.02 6.36
C ALA A 227 12.40 2.70 5.23
N ILE A 228 12.50 4.02 5.27
CA ILE A 228 13.34 4.77 4.35
C ILE A 228 14.79 4.28 4.45
N ASP A 229 15.38 4.00 3.30
CA ASP A 229 16.76 3.53 3.18
C ASP A 229 17.43 4.24 1.99
N PRO A 230 18.45 5.08 2.21
CA PRO A 230 19.15 5.77 1.14
C PRO A 230 19.76 4.84 0.10
N LEU A 231 20.20 3.62 0.49
CA LEU A 231 20.76 2.64 -0.44
C LEU A 231 19.68 2.14 -1.42
N VAL A 232 18.47 1.85 -0.93
CA VAL A 232 17.33 1.43 -1.76
C VAL A 232 16.88 2.57 -2.67
N LEU A 233 16.78 3.79 -2.14
CA LEU A 233 16.45 4.98 -2.94
C LEU A 233 17.50 5.24 -4.03
N GLY A 234 18.78 5.16 -3.68
CA GLY A 234 19.86 5.31 -4.64
C GLY A 234 19.86 4.23 -5.72
N LYS A 235 19.52 2.99 -5.37
CA LYS A 235 19.37 1.89 -6.34
C LYS A 235 18.23 2.16 -7.31
N HIS A 236 17.10 2.66 -6.83
CA HIS A 236 15.98 3.08 -7.67
C HIS A 236 16.40 4.20 -8.66
N LEU A 237 17.05 5.25 -8.16
CA LEU A 237 17.48 6.38 -8.96
C LEU A 237 18.53 6.01 -10.02
N ASP A 238 19.46 5.12 -9.70
CA ASP A 238 20.52 4.66 -10.60
C ASP A 238 20.00 3.67 -11.65
N GLY A 239 19.01 2.84 -11.29
CA GLY A 239 18.49 1.76 -12.14
C GLY A 239 17.66 2.25 -13.33
N GLY A 240 17.17 3.47 -13.28
CA GLY A 240 16.38 4.11 -14.35
C GLY A 240 15.05 3.45 -14.67
N ALA A 241 14.61 2.47 -13.88
CA ALA A 241 13.23 1.96 -13.96
C ALA A 241 12.31 2.90 -13.18
N PRO A 242 11.19 3.37 -13.76
CA PRO A 242 10.30 4.30 -13.08
C PRO A 242 9.53 3.69 -11.91
N LEU A 243 9.60 2.38 -11.76
CA LEU A 243 8.99 1.62 -10.66
C LEU A 243 9.97 0.58 -10.14
N THR A 244 10.28 0.66 -8.86
CA THR A 244 11.00 -0.40 -8.13
C THR A 244 10.06 -1.05 -7.13
N VAL A 245 10.05 -2.38 -7.10
CA VAL A 245 9.27 -3.20 -6.16
C VAL A 245 10.22 -3.97 -5.26
N GLU A 246 10.11 -3.78 -3.94
CA GLU A 246 10.88 -4.60 -3.01
C GLU A 246 10.31 -6.01 -2.92
N VAL A 247 11.16 -6.99 -3.12
CA VAL A 247 10.85 -8.41 -2.93
C VAL A 247 11.81 -9.03 -1.93
N VAL A 248 11.34 -10.04 -1.21
CA VAL A 248 12.15 -10.83 -0.27
C VAL A 248 12.12 -12.30 -0.66
N GLU A 249 13.05 -13.09 -0.15
CA GLU A 249 12.97 -14.53 -0.27
C GLU A 249 11.62 -15.06 0.23
N LYS A 250 10.97 -15.90 -0.59
CA LYS A 250 9.69 -16.54 -0.24
C LYS A 250 9.95 -17.68 0.74
N VAL A 251 9.14 -17.76 1.78
CA VAL A 251 9.16 -18.89 2.72
C VAL A 251 7.81 -19.60 2.73
N PRO A 252 7.75 -20.88 3.13
CA PRO A 252 6.49 -21.61 3.23
C PRO A 252 5.47 -20.87 4.09
N GLY A 253 4.26 -20.67 3.56
CA GLY A 253 3.18 -19.96 4.23
C GLY A 253 3.01 -18.50 3.81
N ASP A 254 3.93 -17.91 3.05
CA ASP A 254 3.71 -16.60 2.46
C ASP A 254 2.50 -16.65 1.50
N ARG A 255 1.62 -15.65 1.65
CA ARG A 255 0.43 -15.46 0.85
C ARG A 255 0.41 -14.04 0.33
N GLY A 256 0.24 -13.87 -0.98
CA GLY A 256 0.19 -12.55 -1.63
C GLY A 256 0.83 -12.57 -3.02
N GLY A 257 1.32 -11.42 -3.46
CA GLY A 257 1.88 -11.24 -4.79
C GLY A 257 3.33 -11.73 -4.90
N SER A 258 3.67 -12.22 -6.08
CA SER A 258 5.04 -12.57 -6.46
C SER A 258 5.32 -12.10 -7.88
N PRO A 259 6.58 -11.87 -8.25
CA PRO A 259 6.93 -11.60 -9.64
C PRO A 259 6.69 -12.85 -10.52
N PHE A 260 6.05 -12.62 -11.65
CA PHE A 260 5.89 -13.60 -12.73
C PHE A 260 6.14 -12.91 -14.06
N ARG A 261 6.34 -13.66 -15.13
CA ARG A 261 6.27 -13.14 -16.49
C ARG A 261 4.91 -13.49 -17.10
N VAL A 262 4.21 -12.47 -17.59
CA VAL A 262 2.99 -12.63 -18.37
C VAL A 262 3.28 -12.19 -19.79
N ASP A 263 3.15 -13.11 -20.75
CA ASP A 263 3.51 -12.88 -22.16
C ASP A 263 4.93 -12.29 -22.30
N GLY A 264 5.87 -12.83 -21.51
CA GLY A 264 7.26 -12.41 -21.49
C GLY A 264 7.58 -11.12 -20.73
N ARG A 265 6.60 -10.44 -20.14
CA ARG A 265 6.77 -9.20 -19.37
C ARG A 265 6.75 -9.48 -17.85
N PRO A 266 7.75 -9.06 -17.07
CA PRO A 266 7.75 -9.26 -15.63
C PRO A 266 6.72 -8.33 -14.94
N VAL A 267 5.85 -8.92 -14.11
CA VAL A 267 4.76 -8.26 -13.38
C VAL A 267 4.56 -8.90 -12.01
N ILE A 268 3.95 -8.20 -11.07
CA ILE A 268 3.45 -8.78 -9.82
C ILE A 268 2.09 -9.44 -10.08
N LEU A 269 1.98 -10.72 -9.77
CA LEU A 269 0.70 -11.42 -9.71
C LEU A 269 0.39 -11.84 -8.27
N GLU A 270 -0.80 -11.49 -7.81
CA GLU A 270 -1.34 -12.05 -6.57
C GLU A 270 -1.70 -13.53 -6.77
N SER A 271 -1.58 -14.36 -5.72
CA SER A 271 -1.80 -15.82 -5.80
C SER A 271 -3.13 -16.19 -6.47
N PHE A 272 -4.21 -15.45 -6.22
CA PHE A 272 -5.52 -15.73 -6.82
C PHE A 272 -5.62 -15.40 -8.32
N ARG A 273 -4.60 -14.73 -8.87
CA ARG A 273 -4.48 -14.41 -10.32
C ARG A 273 -3.68 -15.43 -11.10
N VAL A 274 -2.87 -16.22 -10.41
CA VAL A 274 -2.00 -17.22 -11.04
C VAL A 274 -2.88 -18.36 -11.59
N PRO A 275 -2.70 -18.77 -12.86
CA PRO A 275 -3.39 -19.93 -13.43
C PRO A 275 -3.13 -21.20 -12.62
N GLU A 276 -4.09 -22.14 -12.58
CA GLU A 276 -4.01 -23.38 -11.78
C GLU A 276 -2.88 -24.33 -12.22
N ASP A 277 -2.49 -24.25 -13.47
CA ASP A 277 -1.42 -25.05 -14.06
C ASP A 277 -0.03 -24.47 -13.85
N VAL A 278 0.07 -23.30 -13.20
CA VAL A 278 1.35 -22.64 -12.87
C VAL A 278 1.71 -22.91 -11.40
N ASP A 279 2.90 -23.43 -11.17
CA ASP A 279 3.43 -23.67 -9.83
C ASP A 279 3.90 -22.36 -9.20
N GLU A 280 3.11 -21.82 -8.25
CA GLU A 280 3.47 -20.62 -7.50
C GLU A 280 4.68 -20.82 -6.57
N ASP A 281 4.97 -22.05 -6.16
CA ASP A 281 6.09 -22.34 -5.28
C ASP A 281 7.43 -22.40 -6.03
N ALA A 282 7.39 -22.46 -7.36
CA ALA A 282 8.58 -22.30 -8.20
C ALA A 282 9.16 -20.88 -8.16
N VAL A 283 8.39 -19.88 -7.68
CA VAL A 283 8.85 -18.50 -7.53
C VAL A 283 9.47 -18.30 -6.16
N GLY A 284 10.79 -18.13 -6.12
CA GLY A 284 11.57 -18.02 -4.87
C GLY A 284 11.49 -16.65 -4.18
N VAL A 285 10.69 -15.71 -4.66
CA VAL A 285 10.58 -14.35 -4.09
C VAL A 285 9.13 -13.93 -3.91
N PHE A 286 8.93 -13.03 -2.94
CA PHE A 286 7.62 -12.56 -2.48
C PHE A 286 7.58 -11.04 -2.41
N ASN A 287 6.50 -10.42 -2.88
CA ASN A 287 6.29 -8.98 -2.86
C ASN A 287 6.01 -8.46 -1.44
N THR A 288 6.79 -7.51 -0.97
CA THR A 288 6.59 -6.89 0.35
C THR A 288 5.51 -5.80 0.36
N ASN A 289 4.95 -5.49 -0.80
CA ASN A 289 4.05 -4.37 -1.04
C ASN A 289 4.70 -3.00 -0.72
N THR A 290 6.01 -2.90 -1.03
CA THR A 290 6.79 -1.67 -0.94
C THR A 290 7.24 -1.27 -2.34
N PHE A 291 6.96 -0.03 -2.72
CA PHE A 291 7.20 0.49 -4.06
C PHE A 291 7.89 1.85 -4.01
N LEU A 292 8.84 2.07 -4.90
CA LEU A 292 9.37 3.39 -5.23
C LEU A 292 8.92 3.73 -6.64
N VAL A 293 8.24 4.85 -6.81
CA VAL A 293 7.65 5.24 -8.11
C VAL A 293 8.04 6.67 -8.43
N ASP A 294 8.48 6.91 -9.66
CA ASP A 294 8.69 8.27 -10.15
C ASP A 294 7.36 9.05 -10.10
N ALA A 295 7.35 10.20 -9.42
CA ALA A 295 6.15 11.02 -9.26
C ALA A 295 5.54 11.43 -10.62
N ALA A 296 6.37 11.69 -11.63
CA ALA A 296 5.93 11.99 -12.98
C ALA A 296 5.15 10.82 -13.61
N GLN A 297 5.55 9.56 -13.34
CA GLN A 297 4.83 8.38 -13.83
C GLN A 297 3.46 8.22 -13.15
N LEU A 298 3.37 8.54 -11.86
CA LEU A 298 2.07 8.55 -11.17
C LEU A 298 1.15 9.65 -11.69
N ARG A 299 1.70 10.84 -12.02
CA ARG A 299 0.94 11.94 -12.60
C ARG A 299 0.37 11.58 -13.97
N ASP A 300 1.21 11.00 -14.82
CA ASP A 300 0.90 10.72 -16.22
C ASP A 300 0.32 9.32 -16.44
N LEU A 301 0.09 8.57 -15.35
CA LEU A 301 -0.43 7.20 -15.41
C LEU A 301 -1.81 7.17 -16.05
N ASP A 302 -1.90 6.51 -17.21
CA ASP A 302 -3.13 6.15 -17.90
C ASP A 302 -3.13 4.63 -18.10
N MET A 303 -3.98 3.95 -17.34
CA MET A 303 -4.08 2.49 -17.41
C MET A 303 -5.51 2.02 -17.16
N ASP A 304 -5.90 0.99 -17.90
CA ASP A 304 -7.09 0.22 -17.60
C ASP A 304 -6.82 -0.68 -16.39
N TRP A 305 -7.38 -0.31 -15.25
CA TRP A 305 -7.23 -1.08 -14.01
C TRP A 305 -7.97 -2.41 -14.08
N THR A 306 -7.31 -3.48 -13.71
CA THR A 306 -7.99 -4.74 -13.44
C THR A 306 -8.74 -4.63 -12.12
N TRP A 307 -10.03 -4.90 -12.16
CA TRP A 307 -10.88 -4.98 -10.97
C TRP A 307 -11.14 -6.43 -10.64
N PHE A 308 -10.95 -6.78 -9.39
CA PHE A 308 -11.07 -8.14 -8.89
C PHE A 308 -12.37 -8.33 -8.12
N ARG A 309 -13.09 -9.39 -8.46
CA ARG A 309 -14.18 -9.89 -7.67
C ARG A 309 -13.63 -10.64 -6.47
N VAL A 310 -13.87 -10.13 -5.28
CA VAL A 310 -13.38 -10.72 -4.03
C VAL A 310 -14.56 -11.13 -3.17
N GLU A 311 -14.54 -12.38 -2.73
CA GLU A 311 -15.53 -12.90 -1.79
C GLU A 311 -15.02 -12.74 -0.36
N LYS A 312 -15.86 -12.19 0.51
CA LYS A 312 -15.58 -12.01 1.95
C LYS A 312 -16.71 -12.59 2.77
N SER A 313 -16.39 -12.99 3.99
CA SER A 313 -17.42 -13.28 5.00
C SER A 313 -17.66 -12.00 5.82
N VAL A 314 -18.87 -11.47 5.76
CA VAL A 314 -19.30 -10.30 6.52
C VAL A 314 -20.46 -10.73 7.41
N GLU A 315 -20.30 -10.62 8.73
CA GLU A 315 -21.29 -11.11 9.71
C GLU A 315 -21.69 -12.58 9.47
N GLY A 316 -20.71 -13.42 9.08
CA GLY A 316 -20.93 -14.84 8.79
C GLY A 316 -21.65 -15.15 7.47
N ARG A 317 -21.95 -14.14 6.66
CA ARG A 317 -22.62 -14.29 5.36
C ARG A 317 -21.65 -13.96 4.20
N PRO A 318 -21.77 -14.64 3.04
CA PRO A 318 -20.96 -14.35 1.88
C PRO A 318 -21.33 -12.96 1.31
N ALA A 319 -20.32 -12.16 1.04
CA ALA A 319 -20.44 -10.85 0.40
C ALA A 319 -19.39 -10.70 -0.69
N ILE A 320 -19.78 -10.06 -1.79
CA ILE A 320 -18.91 -9.76 -2.91
C ILE A 320 -18.48 -8.29 -2.82
N GLN A 321 -17.21 -8.04 -3.02
CA GLN A 321 -16.65 -6.69 -3.18
C GLN A 321 -15.71 -6.65 -4.37
N PHE A 322 -15.48 -5.44 -4.89
CA PHE A 322 -14.61 -5.22 -6.03
C PHE A 322 -13.41 -4.40 -5.59
N GLU A 323 -12.22 -4.95 -5.82
CA GLU A 323 -10.96 -4.34 -5.39
C GLU A 323 -10.01 -4.18 -6.57
N ARG A 324 -9.10 -3.21 -6.48
CA ARG A 324 -7.90 -3.12 -7.33
C ARG A 324 -6.65 -3.04 -6.46
N LEU A 325 -5.53 -3.51 -6.99
CA LEU A 325 -4.31 -3.72 -6.24
C LEU A 325 -3.15 -2.92 -6.83
N ILE A 326 -2.31 -2.34 -5.99
CA ILE A 326 -1.21 -1.48 -6.45
C ILE A 326 -0.14 -2.24 -7.24
N GLY A 327 0.00 -3.54 -7.02
CA GLY A 327 0.89 -4.41 -7.81
C GLY A 327 0.62 -4.36 -9.32
N GLU A 328 -0.62 -4.01 -9.72
CA GLU A 328 -0.99 -3.82 -11.13
C GLU A 328 -0.21 -2.70 -11.83
N LEU A 329 0.42 -1.78 -11.08
CA LEU A 329 1.32 -0.78 -11.66
C LEU A 329 2.43 -1.43 -12.50
N THR A 330 2.86 -2.65 -12.13
CA THR A 330 3.89 -3.39 -12.87
C THR A 330 3.43 -3.83 -14.26
N SER A 331 2.13 -3.90 -14.49
CA SER A 331 1.56 -4.16 -15.82
C SER A 331 1.57 -2.93 -16.73
N ALA A 332 1.60 -1.72 -16.16
CA ALA A 332 1.63 -0.46 -16.90
C ALA A 332 3.04 0.14 -17.02
N LEU A 333 3.83 0.08 -15.94
CA LEU A 333 5.15 0.69 -15.85
C LEU A 333 6.27 -0.35 -16.00
N ARG A 334 7.39 0.05 -16.61
CA ARG A 334 8.61 -0.77 -16.58
C ARG A 334 9.12 -0.85 -15.14
N SER A 335 9.29 -2.06 -14.64
CA SER A 335 9.56 -2.32 -13.23
C SER A 335 10.88 -3.02 -13.02
N SER A 336 11.58 -2.70 -11.93
CA SER A 336 12.70 -3.46 -11.35
C SER A 336 12.20 -4.14 -10.08
N PHE A 337 12.54 -5.42 -9.89
CA PHE A 337 12.26 -6.16 -8.66
C PHE A 337 13.54 -6.26 -7.85
N LEU A 338 13.58 -5.56 -6.73
CA LEU A 338 14.75 -5.45 -5.88
C LEU A 338 14.68 -6.44 -4.73
N LEU A 339 15.55 -7.45 -4.76
CA LEU A 339 15.69 -8.42 -3.66
C LEU A 339 16.37 -7.74 -2.47
N VAL A 340 15.64 -7.65 -1.36
CA VAL A 340 16.08 -7.00 -0.13
C VAL A 340 16.15 -8.01 1.01
N PRO A 341 16.92 -7.75 2.09
CA PRO A 341 17.05 -8.67 3.22
C PRO A 341 15.69 -8.92 3.91
N ARG A 342 15.34 -10.20 4.07
CA ARG A 342 14.12 -10.63 4.79
C ARG A 342 14.32 -10.70 6.30
N SER A 343 15.53 -10.97 6.75
CA SER A 343 15.87 -11.22 8.16
C SER A 343 17.14 -10.50 8.58
N GLY A 344 17.44 -10.51 9.88
CA GLY A 344 18.60 -9.84 10.45
C GLY A 344 18.36 -8.36 10.74
N PRO A 345 19.41 -7.61 11.12
CA PRO A 345 19.30 -6.20 11.52
C PRO A 345 18.83 -5.30 10.37
N ASP A 346 19.15 -5.66 9.14
CA ASP A 346 18.76 -4.91 7.93
C ASP A 346 17.46 -5.43 7.29
N SER A 347 16.70 -6.26 8.02
CA SER A 347 15.42 -6.79 7.52
C SER A 347 14.49 -5.69 7.05
N ARG A 348 13.96 -5.85 5.84
CA ARG A 348 12.99 -4.93 5.25
C ARG A 348 11.56 -5.49 5.27
N PHE A 349 11.37 -6.66 5.85
CA PHE A 349 10.08 -7.31 5.96
C PHE A 349 9.81 -7.74 7.40
N ILE A 350 9.16 -6.85 8.17
CA ILE A 350 8.79 -7.04 9.58
C ILE A 350 7.29 -6.76 9.72
N PRO A 351 6.42 -7.58 9.11
CA PRO A 351 4.99 -7.35 9.15
C PRO A 351 4.40 -7.65 10.55
N ALA A 352 3.28 -7.00 10.86
CA ALA A 352 2.48 -7.27 12.04
C ALA A 352 0.99 -7.25 11.68
N LYS A 353 0.52 -8.33 11.06
CA LYS A 353 -0.87 -8.47 10.58
C LYS A 353 -1.86 -8.80 11.70
N ASP A 354 -1.36 -9.38 12.80
CA ASP A 354 -2.14 -9.73 13.98
C ASP A 354 -1.26 -9.66 15.26
N HIS A 355 -1.87 -9.90 16.42
CA HIS A 355 -1.15 -9.87 17.71
C HIS A 355 -0.03 -10.90 17.80
N ALA A 356 -0.19 -12.08 17.20
CA ALA A 356 0.82 -13.13 17.23
C ALA A 356 2.06 -12.73 16.42
N GLU A 357 1.88 -12.17 15.22
CA GLU A 357 2.97 -11.61 14.42
C GLU A 357 3.61 -10.40 15.11
N LEU A 358 2.81 -9.51 15.74
CA LEU A 358 3.31 -8.38 16.50
C LEU A 358 4.21 -8.84 17.65
N ASP A 359 3.78 -9.85 18.42
CA ASP A 359 4.55 -10.41 19.51
C ASP A 359 5.83 -11.11 19.02
N ALA A 360 5.74 -11.88 17.95
CA ALA A 360 6.89 -12.56 17.34
C ALA A 360 7.94 -11.56 16.84
N ASN A 361 7.51 -10.42 16.27
CA ASN A 361 8.36 -9.39 15.70
C ASN A 361 8.71 -8.25 16.67
N ARG A 362 8.23 -8.29 17.93
CA ARG A 362 8.35 -7.22 18.91
C ARG A 362 9.78 -6.70 19.09
N ASN A 363 10.76 -7.60 19.18
CA ASN A 363 12.17 -7.22 19.36
C ASN A 363 12.72 -6.51 18.12
N ALA A 364 12.41 -6.99 16.91
CA ALA A 364 12.85 -6.39 15.67
C ALA A 364 12.19 -5.03 15.45
N ILE A 365 10.88 -4.93 15.71
CA ILE A 365 10.13 -3.66 15.68
C ILE A 365 10.72 -2.67 16.68
N SER A 366 10.94 -3.08 17.93
CA SER A 366 11.50 -2.21 18.97
C SER A 366 12.89 -1.69 18.61
N ALA A 367 13.76 -2.55 18.08
CA ALA A 367 15.10 -2.15 17.64
C ALA A 367 15.04 -1.15 16.47
N ARG A 368 14.14 -1.38 15.49
CA ARG A 368 13.95 -0.49 14.34
C ARG A 368 13.46 0.89 14.78
N VAL A 369 12.46 0.95 15.64
CA VAL A 369 11.84 2.20 16.09
C VAL A 369 12.72 2.95 17.11
N ALA A 370 13.48 2.24 17.95
CA ALA A 370 14.36 2.86 18.94
C ALA A 370 15.35 3.85 18.32
N HIS A 371 15.85 3.54 17.12
CA HIS A 371 16.76 4.43 16.39
C HIS A 371 16.11 5.79 16.07
N TYR A 372 14.86 5.78 15.63
CA TYR A 372 14.13 7.00 15.28
C TYR A 372 13.67 7.80 16.51
N LEU A 373 13.20 7.12 17.54
CA LEU A 373 12.74 7.77 18.78
C LEU A 373 13.87 8.50 19.51
N THR A 374 15.07 7.90 19.59
CA THR A 374 16.22 8.54 20.23
C THR A 374 16.59 9.84 19.50
N ALA A 375 16.52 9.89 18.19
CA ALA A 375 16.77 11.09 17.42
C ALA A 375 15.64 12.15 17.59
N ALA A 376 14.37 11.72 17.62
CA ALA A 376 13.24 12.60 17.84
C ALA A 376 13.21 13.20 19.25
N GLU A 377 13.55 12.40 20.27
CA GLU A 377 13.69 12.89 21.66
C GLU A 377 14.82 13.93 21.76
N GLN A 378 15.95 13.71 21.10
CA GLN A 378 17.05 14.66 21.07
C GLN A 378 16.67 15.98 20.37
N SER A 379 15.86 15.93 19.31
CA SER A 379 15.39 17.15 18.63
C SER A 379 14.31 17.93 19.41
N ARG A 380 13.53 17.26 20.26
CA ARG A 380 12.55 17.92 21.17
C ARG A 380 13.19 18.53 22.41
N HIS A 381 14.34 18.05 22.81
CA HIS A 381 15.10 18.49 23.98
C HIS A 381 16.40 19.19 23.60
N GLY A 382 16.43 19.88 22.44
CA GLY A 382 17.60 20.56 21.91
C GLY A 382 18.44 21.31 22.94
N PRO A 383 19.71 21.70 22.63
CA PRO A 383 20.72 22.06 23.61
C PRO A 383 20.33 23.17 24.54
#